data_f0bc654eca3441abf25674dc39192df0
#
_entry.id   f0bc654eca3441abf25674dc39192df0
#
_cell.length_a   1.000
_cell.length_b   1.000
_cell.length_c   1.000
_cell.angle_alpha   90.00
_cell.angle_beta   90.00
_cell.angle_gamma   90.00
#
_symmetry.space_group_name_H-M   'P 1'
#
loop_
_entity.id
_entity.type
_entity.pdbx_description
1 polymer ?
#
loop_
_entity_poly.entity_id
_entity_poly.type
_entity_poly.pdbx_seq_one_letter_code
_entity_poly.pdbx_strand_id
1 'polypeptide(L)'
;FSKDIAQQYTTLTFAKDVAFAISKLIGNDKAFGEDFTITTNQSLKWNEILDIYKMVLLRERNIKMRVKWTDESLNLRFRQGQWHAKYDRLYHRRFNNAKLMGVLPDLKFTEVKKGLEHCLTEFLKRENFRSIPAPCHARLANSYVPLQNIRGIKNRVKQLLVRYMPKPLFNRIFLVIGK
;
A
#
# COMPACT_ATOMS: atom_id res chain seq x y z
N PHE A 1 -11.36 -3.40 -2.97
CA PHE A 1 -10.81 -3.57 -1.64
C PHE A 1 -11.53 -4.74 -0.96
N SER A 2 -10.84 -5.58 -0.21
CA SER A 2 -11.49 -6.76 0.37
C SER A 2 -11.99 -6.50 1.79
N LYS A 3 -13.14 -7.08 2.11
CA LYS A 3 -13.80 -6.90 3.42
C LYS A 3 -13.04 -7.61 4.53
N ASP A 4 -12.45 -8.77 4.24
CA ASP A 4 -11.67 -9.58 5.17
C ASP A 4 -10.39 -8.87 5.62
N ILE A 5 -9.67 -8.20 4.70
CA ILE A 5 -8.48 -7.42 5.02
C ILE A 5 -8.82 -6.08 5.67
N ALA A 6 -9.96 -5.48 5.31
CA ALA A 6 -10.33 -4.14 5.76
C ALA A 6 -10.32 -3.96 7.28
N GLN A 7 -10.66 -5.01 8.02
CA GLN A 7 -10.75 -5.01 9.48
C GLN A 7 -9.45 -5.40 10.18
N GLN A 8 -8.43 -5.83 9.40
CA GLN A 8 -7.15 -6.22 9.98
C GLN A 8 -6.32 -4.99 10.33
N TYR A 9 -5.66 -5.04 11.48
CA TYR A 9 -4.71 -4.01 11.88
C TYR A 9 -3.38 -4.18 11.17
N THR A 10 -2.75 -3.06 10.87
CA THR A 10 -1.37 -3.03 10.37
C THR A 10 -0.61 -1.90 11.04
N THR A 11 0.68 -2.10 11.27
CA THR A 11 1.59 -1.06 11.76
C THR A 11 2.39 -0.54 10.58
N LEU A 12 2.37 0.77 10.40
CA LEU A 12 3.13 1.49 9.37
C LEU A 12 3.98 2.54 10.07
N THR A 13 5.29 2.48 9.87
CA THR A 13 6.22 3.41 10.50
C THR A 13 6.77 4.38 9.46
N PHE A 14 6.83 5.65 9.81
CA PHE A 14 7.35 6.67 8.91
C PHE A 14 8.86 6.49 8.72
N ALA A 15 9.33 6.45 7.48
CA ALA A 15 10.71 6.10 7.16
C ALA A 15 11.76 7.02 7.79
N LYS A 16 11.45 8.32 7.98
CA LYS A 16 12.34 9.25 8.66
C LYS A 16 12.56 8.90 10.13
N ASP A 17 11.51 8.42 10.81
CA ASP A 17 11.61 8.00 12.20
C ASP A 17 12.47 6.74 12.32
N VAL A 18 12.34 5.82 11.37
CA VAL A 18 13.19 4.61 11.30
C VAL A 18 14.65 5.01 11.11
N ALA A 19 14.93 5.90 10.15
CA ALA A 19 16.30 6.38 9.90
C ALA A 19 16.88 7.09 11.14
N PHE A 20 16.08 7.92 11.81
CA PHE A 20 16.49 8.60 13.04
C PHE A 20 16.78 7.60 14.16
N ALA A 21 15.90 6.60 14.37
CA ALA A 21 16.14 5.56 15.36
C ALA A 21 17.43 4.80 15.10
N ILE A 22 17.68 4.39 13.83
CA ILE A 22 18.93 3.74 13.44
C ILE A 22 20.14 4.61 13.78
N SER A 23 20.09 5.92 13.45
CA SER A 23 21.20 6.85 13.76
C SER A 23 21.51 6.96 15.25
N LYS A 24 20.49 6.76 16.11
CA LYS A 24 20.64 6.81 17.58
C LYS A 24 21.08 5.47 18.19
N LEU A 25 20.91 4.38 17.47
CA LEU A 25 21.39 3.05 17.90
C LEU A 25 22.86 2.84 17.54
N ILE A 26 23.35 3.50 16.49
CA ILE A 26 24.79 3.41 16.10
C ILE A 26 25.65 4.04 17.20
N GLY A 27 26.59 3.26 17.70
CA GLY A 27 27.49 3.69 18.78
C GLY A 27 26.85 3.73 20.17
N ASN A 28 25.67 3.19 20.34
CA ASN A 28 25.01 3.06 21.64
C ASN A 28 25.37 1.71 22.29
N ASP A 29 26.09 1.72 23.42
CA ASP A 29 26.54 0.51 24.10
C ASP A 29 25.39 -0.43 24.48
N LYS A 30 24.22 0.12 24.81
CA LYS A 30 23.02 -0.68 25.14
C LYS A 30 22.42 -1.39 23.92
N ALA A 31 22.83 -1.01 22.72
CA ALA A 31 22.35 -1.62 21.48
C ALA A 31 23.32 -2.67 20.93
N PHE A 32 24.53 -2.76 21.50
CA PHE A 32 25.54 -3.65 20.97
C PHE A 32 25.16 -5.11 21.18
N GLY A 33 25.19 -5.90 20.10
CA GLY A 33 24.81 -7.31 20.12
C GLY A 33 23.30 -7.58 20.24
N GLU A 34 22.46 -6.54 20.16
CA GLU A 34 21.01 -6.64 20.32
C GLU A 34 20.26 -6.41 19.01
N ASP A 35 19.11 -7.05 18.84
CA ASP A 35 18.18 -6.82 17.75
C ASP A 35 16.98 -6.00 18.21
N PHE A 36 16.50 -5.11 17.35
CA PHE A 36 15.38 -4.21 17.64
C PHE A 36 14.31 -4.23 16.56
N THR A 37 13.06 -4.26 16.99
CA THR A 37 11.92 -3.95 16.11
C THR A 37 11.73 -2.43 16.08
N ILE A 38 12.23 -1.78 15.00
CA ILE A 38 12.12 -0.33 14.84
C ILE A 38 10.77 0.00 14.22
N THR A 39 9.77 0.21 15.05
CA THR A 39 8.41 0.49 14.62
C THR A 39 7.67 1.37 15.63
N THR A 40 6.65 2.08 15.19
CA THR A 40 5.68 2.71 16.09
C THR A 40 4.82 1.65 16.78
N ASN A 41 4.27 1.96 17.96
CA ASN A 41 3.27 1.14 18.63
C ASN A 41 1.84 1.43 18.15
N GLN A 42 1.65 2.43 17.27
CA GLN A 42 0.36 2.75 16.69
C GLN A 42 0.03 1.78 15.55
N SER A 43 -1.20 1.32 15.51
CA SER A 43 -1.71 0.47 14.44
C SER A 43 -3.05 1.00 13.95
N LEU A 44 -3.26 0.97 12.65
CA LEU A 44 -4.52 1.33 12.00
C LEU A 44 -5.11 0.11 11.31
N LYS A 45 -6.43 0.08 11.18
CA LYS A 45 -7.09 -0.86 10.29
C LYS A 45 -6.89 -0.46 8.83
N TRP A 46 -6.90 -1.43 7.93
CA TRP A 46 -6.76 -1.14 6.50
C TRP A 46 -7.86 -0.25 5.92
N ASN A 47 -9.09 -0.30 6.47
CA ASN A 47 -10.16 0.63 6.08
C ASN A 47 -9.86 2.07 6.53
N GLU A 48 -9.27 2.28 7.70
CA GLU A 48 -8.85 3.62 8.17
C GLU A 48 -7.76 4.21 7.26
N ILE A 49 -6.81 3.38 6.84
CA ILE A 49 -5.79 3.78 5.84
C ILE A 49 -6.44 4.16 4.51
N LEU A 50 -7.43 3.38 4.06
CA LEU A 50 -8.19 3.69 2.85
C LEU A 50 -8.91 5.04 2.95
N ASP A 51 -9.47 5.35 4.11
CA ASP A 51 -10.19 6.61 4.33
C ASP A 51 -9.22 7.81 4.38
N ILE A 52 -8.02 7.64 4.93
CA ILE A 52 -6.95 8.65 4.83
C ILE A 52 -6.61 8.92 3.36
N TYR A 53 -6.45 7.89 2.55
CA TYR A 53 -6.16 8.05 1.12
C TYR A 53 -7.29 8.73 0.34
N LYS A 54 -8.55 8.39 0.63
CA LYS A 54 -9.72 9.09 0.04
C LYS A 54 -9.72 10.57 0.37
N MET A 55 -9.47 10.90 1.63
CA MET A 55 -9.43 12.28 2.11
C MET A 55 -8.32 13.09 1.41
N VAL A 56 -7.10 12.56 1.35
CA VAL A 56 -5.98 13.25 0.71
C VAL A 56 -6.21 13.41 -0.80
N LEU A 57 -6.69 12.37 -1.49
CA LEU A 57 -7.00 12.48 -2.94
C LEU A 57 -8.09 13.50 -3.23
N LEU A 58 -9.11 13.59 -2.38
CA LEU A 58 -10.15 14.60 -2.51
C LEU A 58 -9.59 16.00 -2.29
N ARG A 59 -8.79 16.19 -1.24
CA ARG A 59 -8.19 17.49 -0.88
C ARG A 59 -7.19 17.98 -1.93
N GLU A 60 -6.25 17.12 -2.34
CA GLU A 60 -5.10 17.53 -3.17
C GLU A 60 -5.41 17.53 -4.68
N ARG A 61 -6.34 16.71 -5.13
CA ARG A 61 -6.62 16.50 -6.56
C ARG A 61 -8.10 16.56 -6.95
N ASN A 62 -8.97 16.85 -5.99
CA ASN A 62 -10.43 16.81 -6.19
C ASN A 62 -10.93 15.46 -6.77
N ILE A 63 -10.25 14.37 -6.41
CA ILE A 63 -10.59 13.02 -6.86
C ILE A 63 -11.45 12.34 -5.81
N LYS A 64 -12.72 12.11 -6.14
CA LYS A 64 -13.64 11.29 -5.33
C LYS A 64 -13.40 9.81 -5.64
N MET A 65 -12.62 9.14 -4.82
CA MET A 65 -12.33 7.71 -5.00
C MET A 65 -13.59 6.86 -4.78
N ARG A 66 -13.87 5.98 -5.74
CA ARG A 66 -14.89 4.93 -5.59
C ARG A 66 -14.23 3.62 -5.23
N VAL A 67 -14.75 2.95 -4.21
CA VAL A 67 -14.23 1.68 -3.74
C VAL A 67 -15.22 0.57 -4.08
N LYS A 68 -14.76 -0.45 -4.78
CA LYS A 68 -15.51 -1.69 -4.93
C LYS A 68 -15.06 -2.67 -3.86
N TRP A 69 -15.99 -3.09 -3.03
CA TRP A 69 -15.76 -4.09 -2.01
C TRP A 69 -15.87 -5.50 -2.61
N THR A 70 -14.99 -6.38 -2.17
CA THR A 70 -15.00 -7.82 -2.49
C THR A 70 -15.05 -8.61 -1.18
N ASP A 71 -15.66 -9.78 -1.18
CA ASP A 71 -15.80 -10.57 0.02
C ASP A 71 -14.46 -11.15 0.47
N GLU A 72 -13.61 -11.53 -0.48
CA GLU A 72 -12.27 -12.05 -0.24
C GLU A 72 -11.17 -11.19 -0.90
N SER A 73 -9.94 -11.34 -0.43
CA SER A 73 -8.79 -10.70 -1.05
C SER A 73 -8.56 -11.22 -2.47
N LEU A 74 -8.53 -10.29 -3.44
CA LEU A 74 -8.20 -10.63 -4.82
C LEU A 74 -6.78 -11.22 -4.96
N ASN A 75 -5.88 -10.91 -4.04
CA ASN A 75 -4.53 -11.46 -4.02
C ASN A 75 -4.52 -12.97 -3.79
N LEU A 76 -5.56 -13.55 -3.17
CA LEU A 76 -5.69 -15.00 -3.01
C LEU A 76 -5.84 -15.73 -4.35
N ARG A 77 -6.30 -15.02 -5.40
CA ARG A 77 -6.47 -15.56 -6.74
C ARG A 77 -5.18 -15.58 -7.58
N PHE A 78 -4.09 -14.99 -7.05
CA PHE A 78 -2.79 -14.95 -7.72
C PHE A 78 -1.75 -15.73 -6.94
N ARG A 79 -1.07 -16.64 -7.62
CA ARG A 79 0.00 -17.42 -6.99
C ARG A 79 1.06 -16.53 -6.32
N GLN A 80 1.41 -15.40 -6.93
CA GLN A 80 2.42 -14.48 -6.39
C GLN A 80 1.91 -13.62 -5.22
N GLY A 81 0.60 -13.35 -5.14
CA GLY A 81 -0.01 -12.52 -4.11
C GLY A 81 -0.61 -13.30 -2.95
N GLN A 82 -0.89 -14.61 -3.15
CA GLN A 82 -1.60 -15.42 -2.16
C GLN A 82 -0.87 -15.54 -0.82
N TRP A 83 0.47 -15.63 -0.85
CA TRP A 83 1.28 -15.74 0.36
C TRP A 83 1.19 -14.48 1.22
N HIS A 84 1.31 -13.29 0.59
CA HIS A 84 1.14 -12.02 1.28
C HIS A 84 -0.29 -11.83 1.83
N ALA A 85 -1.31 -12.31 1.12
CA ALA A 85 -2.67 -12.24 1.65
C ALA A 85 -2.85 -13.24 2.80
N LYS A 86 -2.54 -14.52 2.55
CA LYS A 86 -2.83 -15.62 3.46
C LYS A 86 -2.01 -15.59 4.74
N TYR A 87 -0.73 -15.20 4.69
CA TYR A 87 0.19 -15.28 5.84
C TYR A 87 0.59 -13.92 6.42
N ASP A 88 0.10 -12.83 5.84
CA ASP A 88 0.42 -11.49 6.30
C ASP A 88 -0.84 -10.64 6.49
N ARG A 89 -1.55 -10.28 5.41
CA ARG A 89 -2.58 -9.24 5.44
C ARG A 89 -3.91 -9.66 6.05
N LEU A 90 -4.17 -10.95 6.18
CA LEU A 90 -5.37 -11.49 6.83
C LEU A 90 -5.22 -11.57 8.36
N TYR A 91 -4.07 -11.16 8.92
CA TYR A 91 -3.81 -11.15 10.34
C TYR A 91 -3.63 -9.72 10.87
N HIS A 92 -3.90 -9.55 12.18
CA HIS A 92 -3.56 -8.33 12.89
C HIS A 92 -2.04 -8.23 13.05
N ARG A 93 -1.44 -7.22 12.46
CA ARG A 93 -0.02 -6.92 12.58
C ARG A 93 0.18 -5.74 13.52
N ARG A 94 0.31 -6.07 14.78
CA ARG A 94 0.65 -5.12 15.84
C ARG A 94 2.01 -5.50 16.40
N PHE A 95 2.90 -4.55 16.43
CA PHE A 95 4.26 -4.77 16.90
C PHE A 95 4.50 -4.05 18.22
N ASN A 96 5.32 -4.65 19.07
CA ASN A 96 5.75 -4.06 20.33
C ASN A 96 7.16 -3.48 20.13
N ASN A 97 7.34 -2.20 20.47
CA ASN A 97 8.61 -1.50 20.41
C ASN A 97 9.21 -1.20 21.80
N ALA A 98 8.73 -1.85 22.85
CA ALA A 98 9.15 -1.59 24.25
C ALA A 98 10.66 -1.75 24.42
N LYS A 99 11.29 -2.76 23.80
CA LYS A 99 12.75 -2.96 23.84
C LYS A 99 13.49 -1.76 23.26
N LEU A 100 13.04 -1.23 22.13
CA LEU A 100 13.60 -0.04 21.50
C LEU A 100 13.45 1.17 22.41
N MET A 101 12.25 1.39 22.95
CA MET A 101 11.96 2.51 23.83
C MET A 101 12.72 2.42 25.18
N GLY A 102 13.08 1.23 25.62
CA GLY A 102 13.99 1.03 26.78
C GLY A 102 15.40 1.55 26.56
N VAL A 103 15.86 1.51 25.30
CA VAL A 103 17.20 2.02 24.90
C VAL A 103 17.15 3.48 24.45
N LEU A 104 16.06 3.87 23.79
CA LEU A 104 15.84 5.23 23.26
C LEU A 104 14.55 5.83 23.83
N PRO A 105 14.49 6.19 25.12
CA PRO A 105 13.26 6.64 25.77
C PRO A 105 12.70 7.95 25.21
N ASP A 106 13.55 8.81 24.68
CA ASP A 106 13.16 10.10 24.09
C ASP A 106 12.76 10.01 22.61
N LEU A 107 12.81 8.81 22.02
CA LEU A 107 12.41 8.61 20.62
C LEU A 107 10.92 8.84 20.45
N LYS A 108 10.57 9.75 19.55
CA LYS A 108 9.17 10.05 19.19
C LYS A 108 8.90 9.59 17.76
N PHE A 109 7.85 8.81 17.60
CA PHE A 109 7.37 8.41 16.29
C PHE A 109 6.30 9.37 15.78
N THR A 110 6.37 9.70 14.51
CA THR A 110 5.33 10.43 13.80
C THR A 110 4.00 9.64 13.88
N GLU A 111 2.93 10.32 14.18
CA GLU A 111 1.59 9.72 14.13
C GLU A 111 1.33 9.09 12.76
N VAL A 112 0.85 7.84 12.73
CA VAL A 112 0.71 7.06 11.48
C VAL A 112 -0.14 7.80 10.46
N LYS A 113 -1.25 8.42 10.89
CA LYS A 113 -2.11 9.22 10.01
C LYS A 113 -1.35 10.37 9.36
N LYS A 114 -0.60 11.16 10.15
CA LYS A 114 0.19 12.29 9.64
C LYS A 114 1.29 11.85 8.68
N GLY A 115 1.97 10.75 9.01
CA GLY A 115 2.99 10.16 8.13
C GLY A 115 2.41 9.72 6.78
N LEU A 116 1.25 9.07 6.77
CA LEU A 116 0.56 8.66 5.55
C LEU A 116 0.07 9.86 4.72
N GLU A 117 -0.55 10.86 5.37
CA GLU A 117 -0.98 12.09 4.69
C GLU A 117 0.21 12.79 4.03
N HIS A 118 1.31 12.95 4.76
CA HIS A 118 2.52 13.55 4.23
C HIS A 118 3.08 12.77 3.03
N CYS A 119 3.25 11.46 3.17
CA CYS A 119 3.78 10.62 2.09
C CYS A 119 2.92 10.71 0.82
N LEU A 120 1.60 10.65 0.95
CA LEU A 120 0.72 10.71 -0.21
C LEU A 120 0.69 12.10 -0.83
N THR A 121 0.67 13.16 -0.03
CA THR A 121 0.73 14.55 -0.52
C THR A 121 2.02 14.78 -1.29
N GLU A 122 3.18 14.36 -0.77
CA GLU A 122 4.46 14.48 -1.47
C GLU A 122 4.51 13.63 -2.74
N PHE A 123 3.93 12.42 -2.71
CA PHE A 123 3.81 11.59 -3.91
C PHE A 123 2.98 12.28 -5.00
N LEU A 124 1.87 12.90 -4.64
CA LEU A 124 0.97 13.57 -5.58
C LEU A 124 1.56 14.85 -6.19
N LYS A 125 2.56 15.47 -5.56
CA LYS A 125 3.28 16.62 -6.12
C LYS A 125 4.19 16.26 -7.28
N ARG A 126 4.57 15.00 -7.42
CA ARG A 126 5.48 14.55 -8.48
C ARG A 126 4.78 14.61 -9.83
N GLU A 127 5.43 15.23 -10.81
CA GLU A 127 4.94 15.29 -12.19
C GLU A 127 5.04 13.92 -12.87
N ASN A 128 6.14 13.22 -12.63
CA ASN A 128 6.43 11.92 -13.19
C ASN A 128 6.80 10.93 -12.08
N PHE A 129 6.26 9.72 -12.15
CA PHE A 129 6.65 8.61 -11.29
C PHE A 129 6.76 7.32 -12.09
N ARG A 130 7.72 6.50 -11.69
CA ARG A 130 7.94 5.20 -12.31
C ARG A 130 6.76 4.28 -12.03
N SER A 131 6.05 3.88 -13.07
CA SER A 131 5.04 2.84 -12.97
C SER A 131 5.70 1.46 -12.98
N ILE A 132 5.36 0.62 -12.02
CA ILE A 132 5.74 -0.79 -12.03
C ILE A 132 4.59 -1.55 -12.69
N PRO A 133 4.80 -2.13 -13.87
CA PRO A 133 3.73 -2.87 -14.54
C PRO A 133 3.38 -4.12 -13.74
N ALA A 134 2.13 -4.20 -13.31
CA ALA A 134 1.55 -5.37 -12.66
C ALA A 134 0.35 -5.90 -13.48
N PRO A 135 0.60 -6.50 -14.66
CA PRO A 135 -0.44 -6.80 -15.64
C PRO A 135 -1.54 -7.72 -15.11
N CYS A 136 -1.20 -8.68 -14.26
CA CYS A 136 -2.17 -9.58 -13.67
C CYS A 136 -3.11 -8.84 -12.69
N HIS A 137 -2.57 -7.99 -11.83
CA HIS A 137 -3.34 -7.17 -10.90
C HIS A 137 -4.21 -6.15 -11.64
N ALA A 138 -3.64 -5.48 -12.65
CA ALA A 138 -4.37 -4.53 -13.48
C ALA A 138 -5.56 -5.19 -14.19
N ARG A 139 -5.34 -6.38 -14.77
CA ARG A 139 -6.41 -7.14 -15.44
C ARG A 139 -7.55 -7.49 -14.49
N LEU A 140 -7.23 -7.97 -13.30
CA LEU A 140 -8.25 -8.33 -12.33
C LEU A 140 -8.95 -7.10 -11.77
N ALA A 141 -8.22 -6.06 -11.38
CA ALA A 141 -8.81 -4.80 -10.94
C ALA A 141 -9.75 -4.23 -12.00
N ASN A 142 -9.32 -4.23 -13.26
CA ASN A 142 -10.11 -3.77 -14.40
C ASN A 142 -11.35 -4.61 -14.67
N SER A 143 -11.35 -5.91 -14.36
CA SER A 143 -12.55 -6.75 -14.53
C SER A 143 -13.71 -6.32 -13.63
N TYR A 144 -13.45 -5.61 -12.55
CA TYR A 144 -14.46 -5.09 -11.62
C TYR A 144 -14.97 -3.68 -11.98
N VAL A 145 -14.34 -2.99 -12.93
CA VAL A 145 -14.80 -1.65 -13.35
C VAL A 145 -15.85 -1.80 -14.45
N PRO A 146 -17.11 -1.39 -14.25
CA PRO A 146 -18.12 -1.42 -15.29
C PRO A 146 -17.69 -0.55 -16.48
N LEU A 147 -17.83 -1.05 -17.72
CA LEU A 147 -17.43 -0.32 -18.95
C LEU A 147 -18.17 1.02 -19.09
N GLN A 148 -19.41 1.09 -18.63
CA GLN A 148 -20.21 2.32 -18.63
C GLN A 148 -19.59 3.45 -17.80
N ASN A 149 -18.78 3.13 -16.79
CA ASN A 149 -18.13 4.11 -15.93
C ASN A 149 -16.81 4.66 -16.52
N ILE A 150 -16.42 4.19 -17.72
CA ILE A 150 -15.18 4.59 -18.38
C ILE A 150 -15.51 5.69 -19.40
N ARG A 151 -14.95 6.87 -19.19
CA ARG A 151 -15.12 7.99 -20.12
C ARG A 151 -14.27 7.78 -21.38
N GLY A 152 -14.89 7.98 -22.53
CA GLY A 152 -14.25 7.94 -23.86
C GLY A 152 -14.16 6.54 -24.47
N ILE A 153 -14.45 6.47 -25.77
CA ILE A 153 -14.45 5.23 -26.57
C ILE A 153 -13.07 4.56 -26.54
N LYS A 154 -12.01 5.34 -26.70
CA LYS A 154 -10.62 4.86 -26.70
C LYS A 154 -10.28 4.12 -25.38
N ASN A 155 -10.70 4.65 -24.27
CA ASN A 155 -10.48 4.04 -22.95
C ASN A 155 -11.34 2.78 -22.76
N ARG A 156 -12.58 2.77 -23.28
CA ARG A 156 -13.46 1.57 -23.24
C ARG A 156 -12.86 0.44 -24.08
N VAL A 157 -12.37 0.74 -25.29
CA VAL A 157 -11.70 -0.27 -26.13
C VAL A 157 -10.44 -0.80 -25.46
N LYS A 158 -9.58 0.07 -24.89
CA LYS A 158 -8.42 -0.34 -24.10
C LYS A 158 -8.80 -1.27 -22.97
N GLN A 159 -9.88 -0.96 -22.24
CA GLN A 159 -10.39 -1.76 -21.13
C GLN A 159 -10.90 -3.13 -21.61
N LEU A 160 -11.60 -3.20 -22.74
CA LEU A 160 -12.05 -4.45 -23.35
C LEU A 160 -10.86 -5.32 -23.75
N LEU A 161 -9.85 -4.73 -24.39
CA LEU A 161 -8.61 -5.43 -24.75
C LEU A 161 -7.92 -6.01 -23.51
N VAL A 162 -7.74 -5.20 -22.45
CA VAL A 162 -7.14 -5.65 -21.19
C VAL A 162 -7.93 -6.80 -20.57
N ARG A 163 -9.27 -6.76 -20.64
CA ARG A 163 -10.15 -7.76 -20.04
C ARG A 163 -10.18 -9.10 -20.77
N TYR A 164 -10.23 -9.07 -22.09
CA TYR A 164 -10.50 -10.26 -22.90
C TYR A 164 -9.31 -10.77 -23.70
N MET A 165 -8.22 -10.00 -23.80
CA MET A 165 -7.02 -10.41 -24.53
C MET A 165 -6.41 -11.70 -23.91
N PRO A 166 -5.98 -12.68 -24.72
CA PRO A 166 -5.30 -13.87 -24.22
C PRO A 166 -4.06 -13.52 -23.40
N LYS A 167 -3.83 -14.25 -22.28
CA LYS A 167 -2.71 -13.97 -21.35
C LYS A 167 -1.33 -13.84 -22.03
N PRO A 168 -0.94 -14.71 -22.99
CA PRO A 168 0.36 -14.57 -23.63
C PRO A 168 0.52 -13.26 -24.41
N LEU A 169 -0.53 -12.86 -25.15
CA LEU A 169 -0.54 -11.63 -25.94
C LEU A 169 -0.57 -10.39 -25.02
N PHE A 170 -1.35 -10.43 -23.97
CA PHE A 170 -1.42 -9.37 -22.99
C PHE A 170 -0.07 -9.10 -22.33
N ASN A 171 0.65 -10.15 -21.91
CA ASN A 171 1.95 -10.02 -21.28
C ASN A 171 2.99 -9.45 -22.26
N ARG A 172 2.97 -9.86 -23.54
CA ARG A 172 3.86 -9.31 -24.58
C ARG A 172 3.63 -7.81 -24.80
N ILE A 173 2.40 -7.39 -24.93
CA ILE A 173 2.04 -5.97 -25.17
C ILE A 173 2.40 -5.11 -23.95
N PHE A 174 2.08 -5.54 -22.73
CA PHE A 174 2.37 -4.76 -21.53
C PHE A 174 3.87 -4.71 -21.19
N LEU A 175 4.66 -5.72 -21.55
CA LEU A 175 6.12 -5.68 -21.41
C LEU A 175 6.78 -4.71 -22.42
N VAL A 176 6.15 -4.48 -23.57
CA VAL A 176 6.66 -3.56 -24.62
C VAL A 176 6.27 -2.10 -24.31
N ILE A 177 5.06 -1.86 -23.77
CA ILE A 177 4.57 -0.50 -23.46
C ILE A 177 5.12 0.02 -22.12
N GLY A 178 5.66 -0.84 -21.28
CA GLY A 178 6.25 -0.49 -19.99
C GLY A 178 7.74 -0.13 -20.02
N LYS A 179 8.33 -0.05 -21.20
CA LYS A 179 9.64 0.53 -21.45
C LYS A 179 9.47 1.96 -21.96
#